data_457839e6bc24aa4d24d614d99ba99f5e
#
_entry.id   457839e6bc24aa4d24d614d99ba99f5e
#
_cell.length_a   1.000
_cell.length_b   1.000
_cell.length_c   1.000
_cell.angle_alpha   90.00
_cell.angle_beta   90.00
_cell.angle_gamma   90.00
#
_symmetry.space_group_name_H-M   'P 1'
#
loop_
_entity.id
_entity.type
_entity.pdbx_description
1 polymer ?
#
loop_
_entity_poly.entity_id
_entity_poly.type
_entity_poly.pdbx_seq_one_letter_code
_entity_poly.pdbx_strand_id
1 'polypeptide(L)'
;GPRRPWSGSIRDFVLGTRIITGTGKHLRFGGEVMKNVAGYDLSRLMAGSYGCLGVLTEISMKVLPRPRATLSLRREISLQEAMNEIAQWQLQPLPISGLCYFDNALWIRLEGGEGSVKAARELLGGEEVAGQFWQQLREQQLPFFSLPGTLWRISLPCDAPMMDLPGEQLIDWGGALRW
;
A
#
# COMPACT_ATOMS: atom_id res chain seq x y z
N GLY A 1 0.84 3.61 2.52
CA GLY A 1 2.08 3.35 1.79
C GLY A 1 1.82 2.48 0.56
N PRO A 2 2.82 2.29 -0.31
CA PRO A 2 2.66 1.66 -1.65
C PRO A 2 2.18 0.20 -1.61
N ARG A 3 2.37 -0.51 -0.51
CA ARG A 3 1.94 -1.91 -0.33
C ARG A 3 0.47 -2.07 0.06
N ARG A 4 -0.23 -0.99 0.34
CA ARG A 4 -1.59 -1.05 0.92
C ARG A 4 -2.59 -1.91 0.14
N PRO A 5 -2.67 -1.89 -1.20
CA PRO A 5 -3.61 -2.73 -1.95
C PRO A 5 -3.38 -4.23 -1.77
N TRP A 6 -2.14 -4.64 -1.55
CA TRP A 6 -1.75 -6.06 -1.44
C TRP A 6 -1.65 -6.55 0.01
N SER A 7 -1.29 -5.65 0.93
CA SER A 7 -1.07 -6.01 2.35
C SER A 7 -2.24 -5.65 3.26
N GLY A 8 -3.17 -4.83 2.79
CA GLY A 8 -4.22 -4.25 3.62
C GLY A 8 -3.78 -2.97 4.35
N SER A 9 -4.72 -2.36 5.07
CA SER A 9 -4.47 -1.19 5.90
C SER A 9 -4.05 -1.59 7.30
N ILE A 10 -3.46 -0.67 8.07
CA ILE A 10 -3.13 -0.91 9.49
C ILE A 10 -4.36 -1.37 10.29
N ARG A 11 -5.54 -0.86 9.96
CA ARG A 11 -6.81 -1.25 10.55
C ARG A 11 -7.09 -2.75 10.42
N ASP A 12 -6.68 -3.38 9.32
CA ASP A 12 -6.91 -4.81 9.06
C ASP A 12 -5.99 -5.72 9.89
N PHE A 13 -4.98 -5.14 10.53
CA PHE A 13 -4.02 -5.84 11.38
C PHE A 13 -4.33 -5.68 12.87
N VAL A 14 -5.14 -4.70 13.27
CA VAL A 14 -5.49 -4.49 14.69
C VAL A 14 -6.47 -5.57 15.14
N LEU A 15 -6.13 -6.27 16.24
CA LEU A 15 -6.94 -7.32 16.87
C LEU A 15 -7.55 -6.82 18.18
N GLY A 16 -6.83 -6.01 18.94
CA GLY A 16 -7.27 -5.49 20.21
C GLY A 16 -6.56 -4.19 20.57
N THR A 17 -7.19 -3.42 21.44
CA THR A 17 -6.62 -2.16 21.97
C THR A 17 -6.95 -1.97 23.44
N ARG A 18 -6.03 -1.30 24.16
CA ARG A 18 -6.35 -0.66 25.43
C ARG A 18 -6.26 0.85 25.28
N ILE A 19 -7.24 1.55 25.81
CA ILE A 19 -7.34 2.99 25.65
C ILE A 19 -7.67 3.67 26.97
N ILE A 20 -7.25 4.92 27.10
CA ILE A 20 -7.76 5.85 28.10
C ILE A 20 -8.73 6.79 27.38
N THR A 21 -9.99 6.79 27.82
CA THR A 21 -11.04 7.64 27.24
C THR A 21 -10.92 9.09 27.69
N GLY A 22 -11.65 10.01 27.04
CA GLY A 22 -11.76 11.42 27.47
C GLY A 22 -12.33 11.61 28.88
N THR A 23 -12.97 10.58 29.46
CA THR A 23 -13.46 10.56 30.84
C THR A 23 -12.50 9.90 31.83
N GLY A 24 -11.27 9.60 31.39
CA GLY A 24 -10.22 8.98 32.22
C GLY A 24 -10.41 7.48 32.49
N LYS A 25 -11.34 6.81 31.81
CA LYS A 25 -11.54 5.37 31.99
C LYS A 25 -10.53 4.59 31.17
N HIS A 26 -9.87 3.60 31.78
CA HIS A 26 -9.00 2.65 31.09
C HIS A 26 -9.82 1.43 30.64
N LEU A 27 -9.99 1.27 29.34
CA LEU A 27 -10.84 0.25 28.76
C LEU A 27 -10.05 -0.67 27.83
N ARG A 28 -10.47 -1.94 27.71
CA ARG A 28 -9.93 -2.90 26.77
C ARG A 28 -11.02 -3.27 25.77
N PHE A 29 -10.67 -3.27 24.48
CA PHE A 29 -11.52 -3.71 23.38
C PHE A 29 -10.80 -4.76 22.55
N GLY A 30 -11.55 -5.75 22.06
CA GLY A 30 -11.02 -6.87 21.31
C GLY A 30 -10.07 -7.72 22.14
N GLY A 31 -9.18 -8.43 21.47
CA GLY A 31 -8.26 -9.37 22.11
C GLY A 31 -7.18 -9.83 21.15
N GLU A 32 -6.89 -11.13 21.19
CA GLU A 32 -5.89 -11.79 20.34
C GLU A 32 -6.53 -12.64 19.25
N VAL A 33 -7.87 -12.69 19.18
CA VAL A 33 -8.61 -13.48 18.22
C VAL A 33 -8.73 -12.77 16.88
N MET A 34 -8.52 -13.49 15.78
CA MET A 34 -8.58 -12.93 14.43
C MET A 34 -10.00 -12.62 13.94
N LYS A 35 -11.03 -13.17 14.59
CA LYS A 35 -12.43 -13.00 14.23
C LYS A 35 -13.23 -12.49 15.41
N ASN A 36 -13.76 -11.27 15.29
CA ASN A 36 -14.81 -10.77 16.19
C ASN A 36 -16.17 -11.18 15.63
N VAL A 37 -17.01 -11.85 16.41
CA VAL A 37 -18.30 -12.41 15.95
C VAL A 37 -19.51 -11.64 16.47
N ALA A 38 -19.34 -10.67 17.39
CA ALA A 38 -20.45 -9.91 17.95
C ALA A 38 -20.04 -8.48 18.30
N GLY A 39 -20.93 -7.53 18.05
CA GLY A 39 -20.75 -6.13 18.40
C GLY A 39 -19.87 -5.34 17.45
N TYR A 40 -19.69 -4.07 17.77
CA TYR A 40 -18.82 -3.15 17.02
C TYR A 40 -17.34 -3.45 17.27
N ASP A 41 -16.55 -3.41 16.22
CA ASP A 41 -15.09 -3.56 16.31
C ASP A 41 -14.44 -2.20 16.68
N LEU A 42 -14.47 -1.88 17.97
CA LEU A 42 -13.91 -0.66 18.50
C LEU A 42 -12.38 -0.62 18.37
N SER A 43 -11.73 -1.79 18.40
CA SER A 43 -10.27 -1.86 18.22
C SER A 43 -9.85 -1.35 16.84
N ARG A 44 -10.55 -1.76 15.79
CA ARG A 44 -10.28 -1.29 14.43
C ARG A 44 -10.71 0.16 14.21
N LEU A 45 -11.72 0.64 14.95
CA LEU A 45 -12.15 2.03 14.90
C LEU A 45 -11.03 3.00 15.34
N MET A 46 -10.18 2.57 16.28
CA MET A 46 -9.06 3.39 16.77
C MET A 46 -8.01 3.66 15.70
N ALA A 47 -7.86 2.78 14.71
CA ALA A 47 -6.88 2.95 13.64
C ALA A 47 -7.28 4.12 12.72
N GLY A 48 -6.48 5.19 12.72
CA GLY A 48 -6.75 6.42 11.96
C GLY A 48 -7.65 7.42 12.67
N SER A 49 -7.91 7.26 13.96
CA SER A 49 -8.72 8.19 14.77
C SER A 49 -7.99 9.50 15.13
N TYR A 50 -6.71 9.62 14.83
CA TYR A 50 -5.89 10.82 15.12
C TYR A 50 -5.94 11.31 16.56
N GLY A 51 -6.16 10.41 17.52
CA GLY A 51 -6.28 10.75 18.95
C GLY A 51 -7.63 11.28 19.39
N CYS A 52 -8.61 11.45 18.47
CA CYS A 52 -9.92 12.01 18.79
C CYS A 52 -10.77 11.12 19.71
N LEU A 53 -10.51 9.81 19.75
CA LEU A 53 -11.32 8.83 20.47
C LEU A 53 -10.70 8.41 21.82
N GLY A 54 -9.46 8.78 22.10
CA GLY A 54 -8.74 8.44 23.32
C GLY A 54 -7.26 8.21 23.08
N VAL A 55 -6.55 7.91 24.16
CA VAL A 55 -5.12 7.59 24.14
C VAL A 55 -4.94 6.07 24.13
N LEU A 56 -4.25 5.56 23.10
CA LEU A 56 -3.90 4.15 22.99
C LEU A 56 -2.73 3.84 23.92
N THR A 57 -2.90 2.87 24.82
CA THR A 57 -1.87 2.40 25.76
C THR A 57 -1.31 1.03 25.35
N GLU A 58 -2.10 0.23 24.63
CA GLU A 58 -1.69 -1.10 24.14
C GLU A 58 -2.40 -1.40 22.84
N ILE A 59 -1.71 -2.05 21.91
CA ILE A 59 -2.27 -2.51 20.66
C ILE A 59 -1.83 -3.96 20.40
N SER A 60 -2.79 -4.86 20.22
CA SER A 60 -2.55 -6.24 19.75
C SER A 60 -2.68 -6.26 18.23
N MET A 61 -1.66 -6.76 17.54
CA MET A 61 -1.64 -6.78 16.07
C MET A 61 -1.33 -8.19 15.56
N LYS A 62 -2.02 -8.61 14.49
CA LYS A 62 -1.57 -9.77 13.72
C LYS A 62 -0.30 -9.43 12.97
N VAL A 63 0.54 -10.43 12.77
CA VAL A 63 1.75 -10.33 11.95
C VAL A 63 1.67 -11.31 10.79
N LEU A 64 2.37 -11.01 9.70
CA LEU A 64 2.52 -11.89 8.55
C LEU A 64 3.94 -12.44 8.51
N PRO A 65 4.14 -13.66 8.00
CA PRO A 65 5.48 -14.19 7.75
C PRO A 65 6.27 -13.24 6.85
N ARG A 66 7.57 -13.09 7.13
CA ARG A 66 8.45 -12.35 6.24
C ARG A 66 8.59 -13.10 4.91
N PRO A 67 8.42 -12.43 3.74
CA PRO A 67 8.66 -13.07 2.46
C PRO A 67 10.09 -13.57 2.34
N ARG A 68 10.28 -14.73 1.70
CA ARG A 68 11.62 -15.32 1.50
C ARG A 68 12.43 -14.55 0.46
N ALA A 69 11.74 -14.00 -0.56
CA ALA A 69 12.36 -13.17 -1.60
C ALA A 69 11.60 -11.87 -1.76
N THR A 70 12.34 -10.80 -2.01
CA THR A 70 11.82 -9.48 -2.38
C THR A 70 12.67 -8.97 -3.52
N LEU A 71 12.02 -8.49 -4.59
CA LEU A 71 12.68 -7.97 -5.77
C LEU A 71 11.97 -6.70 -6.23
N SER A 72 12.73 -5.74 -6.76
CA SER A 72 12.20 -4.54 -7.39
C SER A 72 12.65 -4.49 -8.83
N LEU A 73 11.72 -4.20 -9.74
CA LEU A 73 11.96 -4.05 -11.17
C LEU A 73 11.57 -2.65 -11.61
N ARG A 74 12.30 -2.12 -12.59
CA ARG A 74 12.00 -0.87 -13.29
C ARG A 74 11.89 -1.18 -14.79
N ARG A 75 10.83 -0.67 -15.42
CA ARG A 75 10.62 -0.78 -16.86
C ARG A 75 10.32 0.58 -17.45
N GLU A 76 11.07 0.99 -18.43
CA GLU A 76 10.74 2.15 -19.27
C GLU A 76 9.60 1.77 -20.22
N ILE A 77 8.47 2.41 -20.05
CA ILE A 77 7.23 2.10 -20.76
C ILE A 77 6.31 3.32 -20.72
N SER A 78 5.50 3.52 -21.73
CA SER A 78 4.52 4.60 -21.73
C SER A 78 3.44 4.37 -20.66
N LEU A 79 2.83 5.46 -20.18
CA LEU A 79 1.76 5.38 -19.18
C LEU A 79 0.59 4.50 -19.66
N GLN A 80 0.19 4.66 -20.91
CA GLN A 80 -0.94 3.89 -21.46
C GLN A 80 -0.65 2.39 -21.50
N GLU A 81 0.54 2.01 -21.93
CA GLU A 81 0.97 0.61 -21.96
C GLU A 81 1.10 0.05 -20.55
N ALA A 82 1.68 0.83 -19.61
CA ALA A 82 1.79 0.43 -18.21
C ALA A 82 0.42 0.14 -17.58
N MET A 83 -0.57 1.00 -17.81
CA MET A 83 -1.93 0.80 -17.28
C MET A 83 -2.61 -0.42 -17.90
N ASN A 84 -2.41 -0.69 -19.20
CA ASN A 84 -2.94 -1.87 -19.87
C ASN A 84 -2.32 -3.16 -19.29
N GLU A 85 -1.01 -3.19 -19.08
CA GLU A 85 -0.33 -4.33 -18.48
C GLU A 85 -0.75 -4.55 -17.01
N ILE A 86 -0.84 -3.50 -16.20
CA ILE A 86 -1.32 -3.57 -14.82
C ILE A 86 -2.72 -4.20 -14.77
N ALA A 87 -3.63 -3.80 -15.65
CA ALA A 87 -4.98 -4.38 -15.71
C ALA A 87 -4.96 -5.88 -15.99
N GLN A 88 -4.06 -6.35 -16.87
CA GLN A 88 -3.90 -7.77 -17.15
C GLN A 88 -3.27 -8.54 -15.99
N TRP A 89 -2.27 -7.95 -15.32
CA TRP A 89 -1.59 -8.59 -14.18
C TRP A 89 -2.47 -8.73 -12.94
N GLN A 90 -3.40 -7.82 -12.73
CA GLN A 90 -4.37 -7.91 -11.63
C GLN A 90 -5.28 -9.15 -11.72
N LEU A 91 -5.41 -9.74 -12.91
CA LEU A 91 -6.17 -10.97 -13.14
C LEU A 91 -5.32 -12.24 -12.95
N GLN A 92 -4.04 -12.12 -12.64
CA GLN A 92 -3.09 -13.23 -12.54
C GLN A 92 -2.57 -13.38 -11.11
N PRO A 93 -2.25 -14.60 -10.66
CA PRO A 93 -1.72 -14.87 -9.32
C PRO A 93 -0.23 -14.52 -9.22
N LEU A 94 0.12 -13.29 -9.56
CA LEU A 94 1.49 -12.79 -9.48
C LEU A 94 1.85 -12.32 -8.06
N PRO A 95 3.08 -12.53 -7.59
CA PRO A 95 3.53 -12.12 -6.26
C PRO A 95 3.85 -10.62 -6.21
N ILE A 96 2.98 -9.79 -6.80
CA ILE A 96 3.12 -8.34 -6.81
C ILE A 96 2.74 -7.80 -5.44
N SER A 97 3.56 -6.90 -4.92
CA SER A 97 3.34 -6.23 -3.63
C SER A 97 3.43 -4.70 -3.69
N GLY A 98 3.68 -4.16 -4.88
CA GLY A 98 3.68 -2.73 -5.16
C GLY A 98 3.77 -2.48 -6.66
N LEU A 99 3.02 -1.48 -7.14
CA LEU A 99 3.05 -0.98 -8.52
C LEU A 99 2.96 0.54 -8.47
N CYS A 100 3.92 1.20 -9.09
CA CYS A 100 3.94 2.66 -9.21
C CYS A 100 4.46 3.06 -10.59
N TYR A 101 3.76 3.97 -11.23
CA TYR A 101 4.23 4.62 -12.45
C TYR A 101 4.73 6.03 -12.11
N PHE A 102 5.97 6.29 -12.41
CA PHE A 102 6.61 7.58 -12.17
C PHE A 102 7.82 7.74 -13.10
N ASP A 103 8.06 8.94 -13.59
CA ASP A 103 9.22 9.30 -14.42
C ASP A 103 9.38 8.38 -15.65
N ASN A 104 8.30 8.26 -16.44
CA ASN A 104 8.21 7.40 -17.63
C ASN A 104 8.62 5.94 -17.41
N ALA A 105 8.51 5.46 -16.18
CA ALA A 105 8.82 4.09 -15.84
C ALA A 105 7.78 3.47 -14.91
N LEU A 106 7.53 2.18 -15.13
CA LEU A 106 6.75 1.34 -14.24
C LEU A 106 7.69 0.65 -13.24
N TRP A 107 7.45 0.92 -11.98
CA TRP A 107 8.13 0.32 -10.84
C TRP A 107 7.28 -0.81 -10.29
N ILE A 108 7.87 -2.01 -10.18
CA ILE A 108 7.18 -3.23 -9.77
C ILE A 108 7.91 -3.80 -8.56
N ARG A 109 7.17 -4.11 -7.50
CA ARG A 109 7.70 -4.80 -6.33
C ARG A 109 7.09 -6.18 -6.23
N LEU A 110 7.97 -7.19 -6.15
CA LEU A 110 7.61 -8.59 -5.98
C LEU A 110 7.99 -9.05 -4.57
N GLU A 111 7.13 -9.82 -3.93
CA GLU A 111 7.38 -10.45 -2.62
C GLU A 111 6.73 -11.82 -2.56
N GLY A 112 7.50 -12.83 -2.13
CA GLY A 112 6.95 -14.18 -2.01
C GLY A 112 8.00 -15.25 -1.79
N GLY A 113 7.73 -16.45 -2.24
CA GLY A 113 8.70 -17.53 -2.34
C GLY A 113 9.70 -17.26 -3.46
N GLU A 114 10.92 -17.80 -3.35
CA GLU A 114 12.01 -17.58 -4.32
C GLU A 114 11.60 -17.99 -5.75
N GLY A 115 10.97 -19.15 -5.91
CA GLY A 115 10.51 -19.64 -7.20
C GLY A 115 9.44 -18.77 -7.84
N SER A 116 8.46 -18.29 -7.06
CA SER A 116 7.40 -17.42 -7.58
C SER A 116 7.91 -16.04 -7.99
N VAL A 117 8.84 -15.48 -7.21
CA VAL A 117 9.48 -14.20 -7.53
C VAL A 117 10.34 -14.32 -8.79
N LYS A 118 11.11 -15.42 -8.92
CA LYS A 118 11.93 -15.68 -10.11
C LYS A 118 11.06 -15.83 -11.38
N ALA A 119 10.01 -16.64 -11.32
CA ALA A 119 9.11 -16.81 -12.44
C ALA A 119 8.41 -15.51 -12.84
N ALA A 120 7.96 -14.72 -11.87
CA ALA A 120 7.36 -13.42 -12.12
C ALA A 120 8.37 -12.43 -12.75
N ARG A 121 9.62 -12.42 -12.31
CA ARG A 121 10.68 -11.61 -12.92
C ARG A 121 10.87 -11.93 -14.38
N GLU A 122 10.93 -13.23 -14.74
CA GLU A 122 11.09 -13.69 -16.12
C GLU A 122 9.89 -13.28 -16.99
N LEU A 123 8.68 -13.36 -16.43
CA LEU A 123 7.45 -12.99 -17.13
C LEU A 123 7.30 -11.47 -17.34
N LEU A 124 7.56 -10.69 -16.29
CA LEU A 124 7.33 -9.25 -16.29
C LEU A 124 8.46 -8.47 -16.97
N GLY A 125 9.67 -9.03 -16.97
CA GLY A 125 10.86 -8.36 -17.50
C GLY A 125 11.25 -7.11 -16.73
N GLY A 126 12.13 -6.32 -17.32
CA GLY A 126 12.62 -5.09 -16.73
C GLY A 126 13.99 -5.24 -16.05
N GLU A 127 14.54 -4.13 -15.62
CA GLU A 127 15.81 -4.04 -14.92
C GLU A 127 15.61 -4.25 -13.42
N GLU A 128 16.47 -5.06 -12.80
CA GLU A 128 16.50 -5.18 -11.34
C GLU A 128 17.10 -3.93 -10.72
N VAL A 129 16.39 -3.35 -9.77
CA VAL A 129 16.78 -2.11 -9.11
C VAL A 129 16.73 -2.24 -7.59
N ALA A 130 17.44 -1.34 -6.91
CA ALA A 130 17.41 -1.28 -5.45
C ALA A 130 16.01 -0.92 -4.92
N GLY A 131 15.61 -1.54 -3.82
CA GLY A 131 14.29 -1.32 -3.20
C GLY A 131 14.10 0.04 -2.51
N GLN A 132 15.10 0.92 -2.54
CA GLN A 132 15.06 2.25 -1.91
C GLN A 132 13.91 3.13 -2.44
N PHE A 133 13.55 2.97 -3.71
CA PHE A 133 12.42 3.68 -4.33
C PHE A 133 11.14 3.55 -3.49
N TRP A 134 10.82 2.36 -3.00
CA TRP A 134 9.59 2.13 -2.22
C TRP A 134 9.58 2.82 -0.87
N GLN A 135 10.75 2.97 -0.26
CA GLN A 135 10.90 3.76 0.96
C GLN A 135 10.71 5.24 0.67
N GLN A 136 11.37 5.76 -0.37
CA GLN A 136 11.24 7.16 -0.79
C GLN A 136 9.79 7.51 -1.17
N LEU A 137 9.10 6.61 -1.90
CA LEU A 137 7.68 6.77 -2.22
C LEU A 137 6.81 6.80 -0.95
N ARG A 138 7.05 5.89 -0.01
CA ARG A 138 6.31 5.84 1.25
C ARG A 138 6.48 7.10 2.09
N GLU A 139 7.71 7.61 2.16
CA GLU A 139 8.07 8.78 2.96
C GLU A 139 7.89 10.11 2.18
N GLN A 140 7.36 10.06 0.95
CA GLN A 140 7.19 11.22 0.07
C GLN A 140 8.50 11.99 -0.17
N GLN A 141 9.59 11.25 -0.37
CA GLN A 141 10.95 11.77 -0.61
C GLN A 141 11.37 11.71 -2.07
N LEU A 142 10.51 11.23 -2.98
CA LEU A 142 10.77 11.31 -4.41
C LEU A 142 10.76 12.77 -4.86
N PRO A 143 11.54 13.15 -5.88
CA PRO A 143 11.58 14.51 -6.41
C PRO A 143 10.19 15.07 -6.75
N PHE A 144 9.29 14.24 -7.19
CA PHE A 144 7.88 14.56 -7.44
C PHE A 144 7.22 15.33 -6.28
N PHE A 145 7.44 14.92 -5.03
CA PHE A 145 6.81 15.53 -3.87
C PHE A 145 7.42 16.87 -3.45
N SER A 146 8.52 17.25 -4.09
CA SER A 146 9.20 18.56 -3.88
C SER A 146 8.90 19.57 -4.98
N LEU A 147 8.08 19.20 -5.97
CA LEU A 147 7.67 20.11 -7.03
C LEU A 147 6.85 21.28 -6.46
N PRO A 148 7.00 22.49 -7.02
CA PRO A 148 6.19 23.64 -6.60
C PRO A 148 4.73 23.46 -7.00
N GLY A 149 3.81 23.90 -6.16
CA GLY A 149 2.37 23.85 -6.42
C GLY A 149 1.57 23.13 -5.36
N THR A 150 0.29 22.89 -5.66
CA THR A 150 -0.61 22.17 -4.75
C THR A 150 -0.58 20.68 -5.07
N LEU A 151 -0.21 19.88 -4.08
CA LEU A 151 -0.23 18.42 -4.19
C LEU A 151 -1.65 17.89 -3.98
N TRP A 152 -2.19 17.26 -5.02
CA TRP A 152 -3.47 16.57 -4.96
C TRP A 152 -3.26 15.06 -4.76
N ARG A 153 -4.12 14.45 -3.97
CA ARG A 153 -4.19 13.01 -3.77
C ARG A 153 -5.58 12.51 -4.12
N ILE A 154 -5.70 11.78 -5.22
CA ILE A 154 -6.97 11.30 -5.76
C ILE A 154 -7.03 9.78 -5.62
N SER A 155 -8.04 9.27 -4.91
CA SER A 155 -8.29 7.83 -4.79
C SER A 155 -9.41 7.43 -5.74
N LEU A 156 -9.17 6.42 -6.56
CA LEU A 156 -10.05 5.94 -7.62
C LEU A 156 -10.15 4.41 -7.57
N PRO A 157 -11.13 3.82 -8.26
CA PRO A 157 -11.04 2.41 -8.64
C PRO A 157 -9.79 2.15 -9.49
N CYS A 158 -9.20 0.95 -9.38
CA CYS A 158 -7.98 0.63 -10.12
C CYS A 158 -8.17 0.57 -11.65
N ASP A 159 -9.40 0.36 -12.11
CA ASP A 159 -9.83 0.35 -13.49
C ASP A 159 -10.35 1.71 -13.99
N ALA A 160 -10.23 2.77 -13.19
CA ALA A 160 -10.64 4.11 -13.59
C ALA A 160 -9.86 4.56 -14.83
N PRO A 161 -10.54 5.17 -15.82
CA PRO A 161 -9.91 5.65 -17.03
C PRO A 161 -8.82 6.69 -16.72
N MET A 162 -7.90 6.85 -17.65
CA MET A 162 -6.93 7.93 -17.55
C MET A 162 -7.66 9.28 -17.56
N MET A 163 -7.23 10.15 -16.66
CA MET A 163 -7.75 11.52 -16.58
C MET A 163 -6.70 12.47 -17.14
N ASP A 164 -7.16 13.42 -17.94
CA ASP A 164 -6.32 14.54 -18.35
C ASP A 164 -6.26 15.55 -17.19
N LEU A 165 -5.24 15.40 -16.38
CA LEU A 165 -5.01 16.26 -15.21
C LEU A 165 -3.81 17.17 -15.51
N PRO A 166 -3.90 18.45 -15.16
CA PRO A 166 -2.77 19.37 -15.33
C PRO A 166 -1.63 19.04 -14.36
N GLY A 167 -0.39 19.20 -14.84
CA GLY A 167 0.83 19.02 -14.05
C GLY A 167 1.41 17.60 -14.09
N GLU A 168 2.44 17.41 -13.30
CA GLU A 168 3.12 16.12 -13.18
C GLU A 168 2.24 15.11 -12.43
N GLN A 169 2.29 13.87 -12.86
CA GLN A 169 1.50 12.79 -12.27
C GLN A 169 2.39 11.64 -11.78
N LEU A 170 2.07 11.13 -10.60
CA LEU A 170 2.58 9.89 -10.06
C LEU A 170 1.38 8.97 -9.77
N ILE A 171 1.41 7.75 -10.33
CA ILE A 171 0.32 6.79 -10.18
C ILE A 171 0.80 5.63 -9.33
N ASP A 172 0.19 5.43 -8.18
CA ASP A 172 0.51 4.38 -7.22
C ASP A 172 -0.68 3.40 -7.08
N TRP A 173 -0.49 2.35 -6.32
CA TRP A 173 -1.50 1.34 -6.02
C TRP A 173 -2.09 0.64 -7.24
N GLY A 174 -1.30 0.47 -8.30
CA GLY A 174 -1.76 -0.17 -9.52
C GLY A 174 -2.89 0.60 -10.21
N GLY A 175 -2.85 1.93 -10.16
CA GLY A 175 -3.83 2.82 -10.78
C GLY A 175 -4.85 3.44 -9.83
N ALA A 176 -4.99 2.89 -8.61
CA ALA A 176 -6.03 3.32 -7.67
C ALA A 176 -5.68 4.59 -6.87
N LEU A 177 -4.44 5.04 -6.91
CA LEU A 177 -4.00 6.28 -6.26
C LEU A 177 -3.23 7.13 -7.26
N ARG A 178 -3.70 8.34 -7.47
CA ARG A 178 -3.04 9.34 -8.34
C ARG A 178 -2.67 10.58 -7.54
N TRP A 179 -1.46 10.96 -7.73
CA TRP A 179 -0.93 12.20 -7.20
C TRP A 179 -0.70 13.19 -8.32
#